data_74e73d5c7267b66977f0d5bf31fa7e64
#
_entry.id   74e73d5c7267b66977f0d5bf31fa7e64
#
_cell.length_a   1.000
_cell.length_b   1.000
_cell.length_c   1.000
_cell.angle_alpha   90.00
_cell.angle_beta   90.00
_cell.angle_gamma   90.00
#
_symmetry.space_group_name_H-M   'P 1'
#
loop_
_entity.id
_entity.type
_entity.pdbx_description
1 polymer ?
#
loop_
_entity_poly.entity_id
_entity_poly.type
_entity_poly.pdbx_seq_one_letter_code
_entity_poly.pdbx_strand_id
1 'polypeptide(L)'
;MVRRILPGLLVVFLVASCTGGGSSSAPPNPAAGGTLRVGMTGAAYFGLDPQNEWTYQTWELFRCCLLRTLMSYDGTSGVSGTEPKPDLAAGPPEVSTDGLTWTFHLQPGLHYGPPLQGVPITSGDVVRALLRAGDAKTGNTLLSTLYLSNIEGFTSYLRGNADSISGVQTPDPLTLVIQEIRPDTTLLYELALATTAPIPPLPGDPSAPFGVATGHDRSPDPSKQDGYGPYLVSSGPYMIEGEDGVDFSKPPDQQTPASGFRPWRFDSNFDTLADGSLTLVRNPSWDPATDPLRAALPDEIQISGGSPGPLFRRLDAGNLDLVFDGTPPPSILHHYLTDPTLRPLVESIDTGNLFMADFVLTQPPFDDVAVRLAVADALDRRAMLGPIATGYGFGDTILAGHYASDPSEDGLANGWDPFPDANGAADLGAARREMARSRYAAGGRCRAAACGGVRVYVNPRIASLVPEVTHTLAALGIQANVSVPGDFYNDCIQAPASTHLGMCIGDGWFPDFPSVGNLIVTNFGGPTATAPYGITRMGATRTELAKLGSAVRTVPTIAPEIASCDQELGPRGVACWTALDQYLVTNVMPAVPLAFARVTRIVAPTVHAFSWDLANQSPALDRLSVAGS
;
A
#
# COMPACT_ATOMS: atom_id res chain seq x y z
N MET A 1 52.16 8.29 -59.19
CA MET A 1 51.81 8.22 -60.62
C MET A 1 50.54 7.40 -60.81
N VAL A 2 49.60 8.01 -61.50
CA VAL A 2 48.39 7.43 -62.10
C VAL A 2 47.30 6.92 -61.17
N ARG A 3 46.30 7.80 -60.90
CA ARG A 3 44.92 7.54 -60.48
C ARG A 3 44.19 6.69 -61.56
N ARG A 4 43.46 5.67 -61.16
CA ARG A 4 42.37 5.13 -61.95
C ARG A 4 41.06 5.29 -61.14
N ILE A 5 40.16 6.05 -61.73
CA ILE A 5 38.78 6.29 -61.33
C ILE A 5 37.96 5.14 -62.00
N LEU A 6 37.13 4.44 -61.21
CA LEU A 6 36.06 3.59 -61.69
C LEU A 6 34.70 4.25 -61.36
N PRO A 7 33.74 4.24 -62.28
CA PRO A 7 32.44 4.89 -62.05
C PRO A 7 31.51 4.04 -61.19
N GLY A 8 30.88 4.70 -60.24
CA GLY A 8 29.84 4.10 -59.39
C GLY A 8 28.53 3.91 -60.19
N LEU A 9 27.99 2.70 -60.12
CA LEU A 9 26.65 2.38 -60.58
C LEU A 9 25.63 2.82 -59.54
N LEU A 10 24.79 3.79 -59.87
CA LEU A 10 23.68 4.26 -59.03
C LEU A 10 22.51 3.30 -59.25
N VAL A 11 22.25 2.40 -58.32
CA VAL A 11 21.02 1.57 -58.31
C VAL A 11 19.93 2.35 -57.58
N VAL A 12 18.98 2.88 -58.32
CA VAL A 12 17.77 3.50 -57.81
C VAL A 12 16.79 2.40 -57.42
N PHE A 13 16.62 2.16 -56.12
CA PHE A 13 15.51 1.36 -55.60
C PHE A 13 14.24 2.21 -55.60
N LEU A 14 13.34 1.94 -56.51
CA LEU A 14 11.95 2.40 -56.46
C LEU A 14 11.24 1.65 -55.30
N VAL A 15 11.11 2.31 -54.14
CA VAL A 15 10.22 1.83 -53.08
C VAL A 15 8.80 2.21 -53.47
N ALA A 16 8.03 1.23 -53.90
CA ALA A 16 6.59 1.39 -54.10
C ALA A 16 5.96 1.56 -52.69
N SER A 17 5.59 2.77 -52.35
CA SER A 17 4.78 3.07 -51.13
C SER A 17 3.37 2.55 -51.35
N CYS A 18 3.06 1.37 -50.82
CA CYS A 18 1.66 0.99 -50.57
C CYS A 18 1.13 1.85 -49.43
N THR A 19 0.45 2.93 -49.76
CA THR A 19 -0.39 3.67 -48.81
C THR A 19 -1.66 2.87 -48.52
N GLY A 20 -1.53 1.84 -47.68
CA GLY A 20 -2.65 1.27 -46.97
C GLY A 20 -2.96 2.18 -45.81
N GLY A 21 -3.89 3.12 -45.98
CA GLY A 21 -4.45 3.92 -44.89
C GLY A 21 -5.27 3.03 -43.97
N GLY A 22 -4.61 2.34 -43.05
CA GLY A 22 -5.23 1.86 -41.83
C GLY A 22 -5.30 3.05 -40.87
N SER A 23 -6.44 3.74 -40.83
CA SER A 23 -6.77 4.60 -39.72
C SER A 23 -6.82 3.68 -38.48
N SER A 24 -5.76 3.70 -37.68
CA SER A 24 -5.87 3.26 -36.29
C SER A 24 -6.80 4.27 -35.61
N SER A 25 -8.11 3.97 -35.63
CA SER A 25 -9.02 4.65 -34.72
C SER A 25 -8.46 4.44 -33.32
N ALA A 26 -8.13 5.53 -32.62
CA ALA A 26 -7.93 5.47 -31.19
C ALA A 26 -9.11 4.69 -30.58
N PRO A 27 -8.89 3.82 -29.59
CA PRO A 27 -10.00 3.13 -28.96
C PRO A 27 -11.05 4.19 -28.56
N PRO A 28 -12.34 3.93 -28.81
CA PRO A 28 -13.38 4.89 -28.46
C PRO A 28 -13.23 5.22 -26.97
N ASN A 29 -13.38 6.51 -26.60
CA ASN A 29 -13.43 6.90 -25.21
C ASN A 29 -14.49 6.03 -24.51
N PRO A 30 -14.17 5.46 -23.33
CA PRO A 30 -15.12 4.63 -22.63
C PRO A 30 -16.42 5.43 -22.38
N ALA A 31 -17.57 4.82 -22.65
CA ALA A 31 -18.86 5.48 -22.49
C ALA A 31 -19.14 5.69 -20.99
N ALA A 32 -19.58 6.91 -20.65
CA ALA A 32 -20.12 7.21 -19.34
C ALA A 32 -21.58 6.79 -19.25
N GLY A 33 -22.03 6.39 -18.07
CA GLY A 33 -23.40 6.02 -17.77
C GLY A 33 -23.57 4.62 -17.21
N GLY A 34 -24.77 4.31 -16.77
CA GLY A 34 -25.17 3.02 -16.23
C GLY A 34 -24.78 2.77 -14.76
N THR A 35 -25.20 1.61 -14.25
CA THR A 35 -24.95 1.18 -12.87
C THR A 35 -23.85 0.11 -12.84
N LEU A 36 -22.75 0.37 -12.14
CA LEU A 36 -21.69 -0.60 -11.88
C LEU A 36 -22.04 -1.43 -10.63
N ARG A 37 -22.16 -2.75 -10.78
CA ARG A 37 -22.52 -3.68 -9.70
C ARG A 37 -21.28 -4.43 -9.22
N VAL A 38 -20.84 -4.15 -7.99
CA VAL A 38 -19.61 -4.66 -7.41
C VAL A 38 -19.90 -5.61 -6.25
N GLY A 39 -19.25 -6.76 -6.25
CA GLY A 39 -19.16 -7.63 -5.08
C GLY A 39 -17.90 -7.32 -4.28
N MET A 40 -17.99 -7.21 -2.96
CA MET A 40 -16.85 -6.91 -2.09
C MET A 40 -16.91 -7.75 -0.82
N THR A 41 -15.78 -8.33 -0.39
CA THR A 41 -15.76 -9.21 0.79
C THR A 41 -15.88 -8.40 2.09
N GLY A 42 -15.37 -7.19 2.12
CA GLY A 42 -15.51 -6.27 3.24
C GLY A 42 -15.01 -4.89 2.88
N ALA A 43 -15.58 -3.87 3.52
CA ALA A 43 -15.14 -2.49 3.43
C ALA A 43 -15.61 -1.70 4.66
N ALA A 44 -15.08 -0.49 4.82
CA ALA A 44 -15.48 0.41 5.91
C ALA A 44 -15.29 -0.26 7.30
N TYR A 45 -14.12 -0.82 7.53
CA TYR A 45 -13.77 -1.50 8.77
C TYR A 45 -13.93 -0.58 10.00
N PHE A 46 -13.69 0.71 9.82
CA PHE A 46 -13.86 1.75 10.83
C PHE A 46 -14.99 2.74 10.48
N GLY A 47 -16.02 2.24 9.79
CA GLY A 47 -17.25 3.00 9.55
C GLY A 47 -17.09 4.16 8.57
N LEU A 48 -16.23 4.08 7.58
CA LEU A 48 -15.89 5.15 6.63
C LEU A 48 -15.24 6.37 7.30
N ASP A 49 -14.50 6.18 8.39
CA ASP A 49 -13.72 7.23 9.03
C ASP A 49 -12.34 7.38 8.35
N PRO A 50 -12.07 8.46 7.58
CA PRO A 50 -10.85 8.56 6.77
C PRO A 50 -9.55 8.53 7.58
N GLN A 51 -9.57 9.01 8.81
CA GLN A 51 -8.39 9.03 9.68
C GLN A 51 -8.13 7.68 10.37
N ASN A 52 -9.10 6.77 10.33
CA ASN A 52 -8.99 5.45 10.97
C ASN A 52 -8.93 4.28 9.97
N GLU A 53 -9.41 4.48 8.73
CA GLU A 53 -9.38 3.43 7.71
C GLU A 53 -7.96 3.19 7.17
N TRP A 54 -7.64 1.91 7.00
CA TRP A 54 -6.31 1.47 6.58
C TRP A 54 -6.33 0.29 5.61
N THR A 55 -7.47 0.03 4.96
CA THR A 55 -7.63 -1.05 3.99
C THR A 55 -7.75 -0.51 2.56
N TYR A 56 -7.14 -1.19 1.61
CA TYR A 56 -7.15 -0.79 0.21
C TYR A 56 -8.56 -0.72 -0.40
N GLN A 57 -9.51 -1.54 0.10
CA GLN A 57 -10.92 -1.48 -0.32
C GLN A 57 -11.52 -0.11 -0.01
N THR A 58 -11.33 0.35 1.22
CA THR A 58 -11.90 1.64 1.67
C THR A 58 -11.09 2.82 1.11
N TRP A 59 -9.77 2.68 0.97
CA TRP A 59 -8.95 3.71 0.34
C TRP A 59 -9.35 3.96 -1.11
N GLU A 60 -9.64 2.91 -1.88
CA GLU A 60 -10.16 3.12 -3.23
C GLU A 60 -11.51 3.82 -3.23
N LEU A 61 -12.44 3.46 -2.33
CA LEU A 61 -13.73 4.15 -2.20
C LEU A 61 -13.56 5.64 -1.88
N PHE A 62 -12.57 6.00 -1.08
CA PHE A 62 -12.24 7.39 -0.82
C PHE A 62 -11.64 8.05 -2.06
N ARG A 63 -10.59 7.47 -2.66
CA ARG A 63 -9.87 8.05 -3.79
C ARG A 63 -10.77 8.20 -5.02
N CYS A 64 -11.42 7.13 -5.45
CA CYS A 64 -12.20 7.14 -6.69
C CYS A 64 -13.45 8.03 -6.59
N CYS A 65 -14.03 8.08 -5.41
CA CYS A 65 -15.46 8.30 -5.32
C CYS A 65 -15.84 9.38 -4.31
N LEU A 66 -15.45 9.23 -3.04
CA LEU A 66 -16.02 10.01 -1.96
C LEU A 66 -15.23 11.29 -1.62
N LEU A 67 -13.88 11.20 -1.63
CA LEU A 67 -13.05 12.26 -1.07
C LEU A 67 -12.01 12.78 -2.06
N ARG A 68 -11.62 14.02 -1.88
CA ARG A 68 -10.47 14.65 -2.51
C ARG A 68 -9.44 15.00 -1.46
N THR A 69 -8.17 14.90 -1.82
CA THR A 69 -7.01 15.20 -0.98
C THR A 69 -6.15 16.27 -1.65
N LEU A 70 -5.11 16.80 -0.99
CA LEU A 70 -4.23 17.79 -1.63
C LEU A 70 -3.59 17.23 -2.91
N MET A 71 -3.09 16.02 -2.82
CA MET A 71 -2.55 15.21 -3.91
C MET A 71 -3.40 13.95 -4.05
N SER A 72 -3.44 13.33 -5.21
CA SER A 72 -4.14 12.05 -5.42
C SER A 72 -3.56 11.32 -6.62
N TYR A 73 -4.14 10.16 -6.95
CA TYR A 73 -3.74 9.33 -8.10
C TYR A 73 -4.85 9.32 -9.15
N ASP A 74 -4.48 9.10 -10.42
CA ASP A 74 -5.45 9.07 -11.52
C ASP A 74 -6.11 7.70 -11.74
N GLY A 75 -5.80 6.69 -10.93
CA GLY A 75 -6.39 5.35 -11.04
C GLY A 75 -6.05 4.60 -12.32
N THR A 76 -4.90 4.88 -12.94
CA THR A 76 -4.46 4.20 -14.17
C THR A 76 -3.50 3.05 -13.88
N SER A 77 -3.44 2.08 -14.80
CA SER A 77 -2.62 0.87 -14.68
C SER A 77 -1.14 1.06 -15.03
N GLY A 78 -0.74 2.24 -15.51
CA GLY A 78 0.65 2.53 -15.87
C GLY A 78 1.48 3.01 -14.68
N VAL A 79 2.82 2.98 -14.83
CA VAL A 79 3.74 3.55 -13.82
C VAL A 79 3.41 5.02 -13.52
N SER A 80 2.97 5.80 -14.51
CA SER A 80 2.48 7.18 -14.28
C SER A 80 1.28 7.27 -13.35
N GLY A 81 0.55 6.18 -13.13
CA GLY A 81 -0.55 6.07 -12.15
C GLY A 81 -0.06 5.99 -10.71
N THR A 82 1.22 5.70 -10.49
CA THR A 82 1.82 5.65 -9.14
C THR A 82 2.35 7.00 -8.67
N GLU A 83 2.42 8.02 -9.54
CA GLU A 83 2.87 9.36 -9.18
C GLU A 83 1.73 10.17 -8.57
N PRO A 84 1.91 10.77 -7.37
CA PRO A 84 0.92 11.69 -6.80
C PRO A 84 0.79 12.94 -7.68
N LYS A 85 -0.44 13.30 -8.02
CA LYS A 85 -0.80 14.45 -8.85
C LYS A 85 -1.60 15.47 -8.05
N PRO A 86 -1.52 16.77 -8.37
CA PRO A 86 -2.38 17.78 -7.75
C PRO A 86 -3.86 17.42 -7.90
N ASP A 87 -4.62 17.44 -6.77
CA ASP A 87 -6.07 17.19 -6.73
C ASP A 87 -6.82 18.43 -6.19
N LEU A 88 -6.84 18.65 -4.88
CA LEU A 88 -7.31 19.93 -4.34
C LEU A 88 -6.29 21.04 -4.59
N ALA A 89 -5.01 20.71 -4.69
CA ALA A 89 -3.99 21.67 -5.09
C ALA A 89 -4.19 22.10 -6.56
N ALA A 90 -4.00 23.40 -6.82
CA ALA A 90 -4.09 23.97 -8.17
C ALA A 90 -2.93 23.59 -9.08
N GLY A 91 -1.84 23.08 -8.52
CA GLY A 91 -0.62 22.67 -9.21
C GLY A 91 0.37 22.02 -8.24
N PRO A 92 1.56 21.64 -8.72
CA PRO A 92 2.63 21.17 -7.86
C PRO A 92 2.97 22.20 -6.78
N PRO A 93 3.34 21.78 -5.55
CA PRO A 93 3.73 22.72 -4.50
C PRO A 93 5.03 23.47 -4.83
N GLU A 94 5.18 24.65 -4.26
CA GLU A 94 6.45 25.33 -4.20
C GLU A 94 7.28 24.76 -3.04
N VAL A 95 8.53 24.37 -3.33
CA VAL A 95 9.42 23.77 -2.33
C VAL A 95 10.62 24.70 -2.12
N SER A 96 10.94 24.97 -0.85
CA SER A 96 12.12 25.77 -0.49
C SER A 96 13.42 25.07 -0.91
N THR A 97 14.50 25.83 -1.06
CA THR A 97 15.81 25.31 -1.52
C THR A 97 16.45 24.30 -0.58
N ASP A 98 16.06 24.31 0.70
CA ASP A 98 16.48 23.33 1.71
C ASP A 98 15.57 22.10 1.78
N GLY A 99 14.49 22.07 0.96
CA GLY A 99 13.55 20.98 0.90
C GLY A 99 12.62 20.85 2.11
N LEU A 100 12.59 21.84 3.01
CA LEU A 100 11.87 21.73 4.28
C LEU A 100 10.50 22.40 4.27
N THR A 101 10.29 23.41 3.41
CA THR A 101 9.01 24.15 3.37
C THR A 101 8.29 23.87 2.06
N TRP A 102 7.04 23.43 2.18
CA TRP A 102 6.17 23.10 1.07
C TRP A 102 4.96 24.04 1.09
N THR A 103 4.75 24.78 0.01
CA THR A 103 3.61 25.69 -0.13
C THR A 103 2.64 25.16 -1.19
N PHE A 104 1.42 24.86 -0.77
CA PHE A 104 0.33 24.40 -1.63
C PHE A 104 -0.68 25.52 -1.82
N HIS A 105 -1.10 25.72 -3.06
CA HIS A 105 -2.22 26.59 -3.41
C HIS A 105 -3.42 25.73 -3.81
N LEU A 106 -4.56 25.87 -3.12
CA LEU A 106 -5.77 25.13 -3.40
C LEU A 106 -6.50 25.73 -4.62
N GLN A 107 -7.19 24.88 -5.36
CA GLN A 107 -8.08 25.32 -6.43
C GLN A 107 -9.24 26.16 -5.83
N PRO A 108 -9.56 27.33 -6.40
CA PRO A 108 -10.70 28.11 -5.94
C PRO A 108 -12.03 27.46 -6.39
N GLY A 109 -13.09 27.67 -5.60
CA GLY A 109 -14.45 27.27 -5.96
C GLY A 109 -14.80 25.81 -5.73
N LEU A 110 -13.96 25.04 -5.07
CA LEU A 110 -14.26 23.68 -4.64
C LEU A 110 -15.22 23.70 -3.44
N HIS A 111 -16.23 22.83 -3.45
CA HIS A 111 -17.26 22.73 -2.41
C HIS A 111 -17.46 21.28 -1.98
N TYR A 112 -17.96 21.11 -0.75
CA TYR A 112 -18.46 19.82 -0.27
C TYR A 112 -19.79 19.45 -0.94
N GLY A 113 -20.13 18.18 -0.90
CA GLY A 113 -21.43 17.66 -1.27
C GLY A 113 -22.53 18.04 -0.27
N PRO A 114 -23.80 17.69 -0.56
CA PRO A 114 -24.88 17.78 0.41
C PRO A 114 -24.54 16.98 1.71
N PRO A 115 -24.95 17.48 2.91
CA PRO A 115 -25.77 18.69 3.11
C PRO A 115 -24.97 19.99 3.13
N LEU A 116 -23.68 19.99 2.80
CA LEU A 116 -22.77 21.13 2.90
C LEU A 116 -22.41 21.76 1.53
N GLN A 117 -23.26 21.61 0.52
CA GLN A 117 -23.03 22.05 -0.87
C GLN A 117 -22.68 23.54 -1.04
N GLY A 118 -22.96 24.37 -0.05
CA GLY A 118 -22.58 25.78 -0.03
C GLY A 118 -21.29 26.09 0.71
N VAL A 119 -20.64 25.08 1.29
CA VAL A 119 -19.42 25.27 2.09
C VAL A 119 -18.21 25.06 1.19
N PRO A 120 -17.34 26.09 1.02
CA PRO A 120 -16.13 25.94 0.25
C PRO A 120 -15.09 25.09 0.99
N ILE A 121 -14.28 24.34 0.23
CA ILE A 121 -13.14 23.62 0.76
C ILE A 121 -11.97 24.60 0.91
N THR A 122 -11.34 24.65 2.07
CA THR A 122 -10.27 25.59 2.42
C THR A 122 -9.04 24.89 3.00
N SER A 123 -7.93 25.62 3.07
CA SER A 123 -6.69 25.16 3.74
C SER A 123 -6.93 24.83 5.23
N GLY A 124 -7.84 25.54 5.90
CA GLY A 124 -8.24 25.26 7.28
C GLY A 124 -8.90 23.89 7.45
N ASP A 125 -9.53 23.36 6.41
CA ASP A 125 -10.17 22.03 6.45
C ASP A 125 -9.14 20.91 6.39
N VAL A 126 -8.04 21.12 5.66
CA VAL A 126 -6.88 20.22 5.66
C VAL A 126 -6.21 20.23 7.04
N VAL A 127 -6.06 21.41 7.65
CA VAL A 127 -5.53 21.51 9.03
C VAL A 127 -6.38 20.74 10.01
N ARG A 128 -7.74 20.80 9.90
CA ARG A 128 -8.61 19.99 10.75
C ARG A 128 -8.37 18.49 10.60
N ALA A 129 -8.15 18.01 9.38
CA ALA A 129 -7.81 16.61 9.13
C ALA A 129 -6.49 16.21 9.79
N LEU A 130 -5.43 17.02 9.62
CA LEU A 130 -4.12 16.78 10.23
C LEU A 130 -4.19 16.79 11.77
N LEU A 131 -4.93 17.72 12.35
CA LEU A 131 -5.16 17.78 13.80
C LEU A 131 -5.91 16.54 14.29
N ARG A 132 -6.98 16.14 13.58
CA ARG A 132 -7.73 14.95 13.97
C ARG A 132 -6.90 13.67 13.83
N ALA A 133 -6.12 13.54 12.76
CA ALA A 133 -5.20 12.43 12.56
C ALA A 133 -4.12 12.31 13.67
N GLY A 134 -3.73 13.44 14.26
CA GLY A 134 -2.79 13.52 15.37
C GLY A 134 -3.43 13.47 16.78
N ASP A 135 -4.75 13.46 16.92
CA ASP A 135 -5.38 13.35 18.24
C ASP A 135 -5.55 11.89 18.65
N ALA A 136 -4.76 11.43 19.62
CA ALA A 136 -4.79 10.06 20.14
C ALA A 136 -6.17 9.63 20.69
N LYS A 137 -7.11 10.55 20.88
CA LYS A 137 -8.45 10.24 21.37
C LYS A 137 -9.42 9.88 20.25
N THR A 138 -9.07 10.12 19.00
CA THR A 138 -9.96 9.90 17.85
C THR A 138 -9.87 8.51 17.26
N GLY A 139 -8.89 7.68 17.67
CA GLY A 139 -8.79 6.28 17.26
C GLY A 139 -7.39 5.85 16.84
N ASN A 140 -7.26 5.30 15.65
CA ASN A 140 -5.99 4.74 15.18
C ASN A 140 -5.03 5.83 14.66
N THR A 141 -4.00 6.14 15.44
CA THR A 141 -2.95 7.10 15.05
C THR A 141 -1.75 6.41 14.38
N LEU A 142 -1.85 5.14 13.97
CA LEU A 142 -0.74 4.40 13.39
C LEU A 142 -0.23 5.07 12.12
N LEU A 143 -1.08 5.27 11.12
CA LEU A 143 -0.71 5.87 9.84
C LEU A 143 -0.19 7.30 10.02
N SER A 144 -0.87 8.11 10.83
CA SER A 144 -0.44 9.48 11.09
C SER A 144 0.91 9.55 11.81
N THR A 145 1.19 8.61 12.70
CA THR A 145 2.50 8.51 13.35
C THR A 145 3.59 8.06 12.38
N LEU A 146 3.29 7.15 11.48
CA LEU A 146 4.25 6.67 10.48
C LEU A 146 4.62 7.79 9.49
N TYR A 147 3.63 8.52 9.01
CA TYR A 147 3.80 9.39 7.84
C TYR A 147 3.84 10.88 8.18
N LEU A 148 3.04 11.36 9.13
CA LEU A 148 2.97 12.79 9.43
C LEU A 148 3.94 13.26 10.53
N SER A 149 4.70 12.36 11.14
CA SER A 149 5.60 12.70 12.25
C SER A 149 6.80 13.55 11.83
N ASN A 150 7.10 13.65 10.53
CA ASN A 150 8.11 14.53 10.00
C ASN A 150 7.66 15.99 9.88
N ILE A 151 6.35 16.27 9.94
CA ILE A 151 5.83 17.64 10.01
C ILE A 151 6.23 18.25 11.37
N GLU A 152 6.83 19.45 11.35
CA GLU A 152 7.28 20.14 12.55
C GLU A 152 6.14 20.33 13.55
N GLY A 153 6.35 19.90 14.80
CA GLY A 153 5.38 19.99 15.88
C GLY A 153 4.31 18.89 15.91
N PHE A 154 4.18 18.05 14.88
CA PHE A 154 3.18 16.97 14.85
C PHE A 154 3.32 16.01 16.04
N THR A 155 4.52 15.53 16.31
CA THR A 155 4.80 14.63 17.44
C THR A 155 4.51 15.29 18.81
N SER A 156 4.74 16.60 18.96
CA SER A 156 4.39 17.34 20.17
C SER A 156 2.88 17.41 20.38
N TYR A 157 2.14 17.68 19.29
CA TYR A 157 0.68 17.69 19.31
C TYR A 157 0.11 16.29 19.63
N LEU A 158 0.57 15.25 18.94
CA LEU A 158 0.17 13.85 19.18
C LEU A 158 0.35 13.42 20.64
N ARG A 159 1.41 13.89 21.29
CA ARG A 159 1.69 13.59 22.72
C ARG A 159 0.94 14.49 23.70
N GLY A 160 0.09 15.39 23.22
CA GLY A 160 -0.63 16.36 24.06
C GLY A 160 0.24 17.43 24.70
N ASN A 161 1.43 17.69 24.15
CA ASN A 161 2.35 18.73 24.62
C ASN A 161 2.15 20.08 23.90
N ALA A 162 1.28 20.12 22.90
CA ALA A 162 0.92 21.31 22.13
C ALA A 162 -0.55 21.22 21.72
N ASP A 163 -1.19 22.38 21.51
CA ASP A 163 -2.58 22.50 21.05
C ASP A 163 -2.69 22.65 19.52
N SER A 164 -1.56 22.71 18.82
CA SER A 164 -1.49 22.86 17.37
C SER A 164 -0.21 22.23 16.81
N ILE A 165 -0.19 22.03 15.50
CA ILE A 165 0.99 21.55 14.76
C ILE A 165 1.73 22.77 14.26
N SER A 166 2.88 23.09 14.87
CA SER A 166 3.62 24.36 14.62
C SER A 166 4.10 24.51 13.18
N GLY A 167 4.39 23.41 12.48
CA GLY A 167 4.83 23.39 11.10
C GLY A 167 3.70 23.57 10.06
N VAL A 168 2.44 23.74 10.48
CA VAL A 168 1.32 23.88 9.55
C VAL A 168 0.73 25.28 9.66
N GLN A 169 0.68 26.03 8.55
CA GLN A 169 0.18 27.39 8.49
C GLN A 169 -0.81 27.57 7.34
N THR A 170 -1.80 28.45 7.55
CA THR A 170 -2.81 28.83 6.56
C THR A 170 -2.84 30.35 6.44
N PRO A 171 -1.91 30.96 5.66
CA PRO A 171 -1.84 32.41 5.48
C PRO A 171 -3.14 33.02 4.95
N ASP A 172 -3.86 32.26 4.16
CA ASP A 172 -5.18 32.58 3.63
C ASP A 172 -5.99 31.29 3.37
N PRO A 173 -7.31 31.37 3.05
CA PRO A 173 -8.15 30.19 2.87
C PRO A 173 -7.73 29.22 1.76
N LEU A 174 -6.89 29.63 0.81
CA LEU A 174 -6.45 28.83 -0.31
C LEU A 174 -4.94 28.51 -0.29
N THR A 175 -4.22 28.92 0.76
CA THR A 175 -2.79 28.63 0.89
C THR A 175 -2.51 27.80 2.14
N LEU A 176 -1.85 26.67 1.94
CA LEU A 176 -1.35 25.80 3.01
C LEU A 176 0.17 25.75 2.94
N VAL A 177 0.83 25.99 4.07
CA VAL A 177 2.28 25.83 4.20
C VAL A 177 2.56 24.70 5.19
N ILE A 178 3.39 23.75 4.78
CA ILE A 178 3.87 22.64 5.62
C ILE A 178 5.38 22.79 5.78
N GLN A 179 5.85 22.82 7.02
CA GLN A 179 7.25 22.79 7.41
C GLN A 179 7.61 21.42 7.93
N GLU A 180 8.63 20.79 7.36
CA GLU A 180 9.18 19.52 7.79
C GLU A 180 10.42 19.68 8.68
N ILE A 181 10.71 18.65 9.49
CA ILE A 181 11.89 18.57 10.35
C ILE A 181 13.15 18.23 9.53
N ARG A 182 12.98 17.41 8.51
CA ARG A 182 14.00 16.99 7.54
C ARG A 182 13.37 16.89 6.15
N PRO A 183 14.12 17.01 5.06
CA PRO A 183 13.58 16.79 3.73
C PRO A 183 12.97 15.38 3.63
N ASP A 184 11.81 15.28 2.98
CA ASP A 184 11.11 14.02 2.77
C ASP A 184 10.49 13.99 1.37
N THR A 185 10.93 13.07 0.54
CA THR A 185 10.43 12.91 -0.83
C THR A 185 9.08 12.20 -0.88
N THR A 186 8.62 11.65 0.24
CA THR A 186 7.35 10.91 0.34
C THR A 186 6.17 11.78 0.75
N LEU A 187 6.36 13.03 1.15
CA LEU A 187 5.28 13.92 1.60
C LEU A 187 4.10 14.00 0.60
N LEU A 188 4.37 14.03 -0.70
CA LEU A 188 3.29 14.09 -1.70
C LEU A 188 2.42 12.81 -1.71
N TYR A 189 3.03 11.66 -1.47
CA TYR A 189 2.33 10.38 -1.31
C TYR A 189 1.51 10.35 -0.03
N GLU A 190 2.05 10.87 1.05
CA GLU A 190 1.39 10.96 2.36
C GLU A 190 0.17 11.89 2.31
N LEU A 191 0.28 12.99 1.56
CA LEU A 191 -0.83 13.92 1.32
C LEU A 191 -1.87 13.40 0.29
N ALA A 192 -1.64 12.27 -0.32
CA ALA A 192 -2.61 11.53 -1.13
C ALA A 192 -3.41 10.51 -0.31
N LEU A 193 -2.98 10.18 0.90
CA LEU A 193 -3.71 9.27 1.79
C LEU A 193 -5.01 9.91 2.29
N ALA A 194 -6.07 9.11 2.36
CA ALA A 194 -7.38 9.55 2.83
C ALA A 194 -7.36 10.17 4.24
N THR A 195 -6.39 9.80 5.07
CA THR A 195 -6.20 10.37 6.40
C THR A 195 -5.99 11.89 6.39
N THR A 196 -5.58 12.47 5.26
CA THR A 196 -5.38 13.92 5.08
C THR A 196 -6.55 14.62 4.38
N ALA A 197 -7.63 13.87 4.04
CA ALA A 197 -8.79 14.43 3.37
C ALA A 197 -9.44 15.54 4.22
N PRO A 198 -9.75 16.70 3.62
CA PRO A 198 -10.30 17.85 4.34
C PRO A 198 -11.56 17.52 5.13
N ILE A 199 -11.64 18.03 6.35
CA ILE A 199 -12.82 17.95 7.20
C ILE A 199 -13.57 19.28 7.17
N PRO A 200 -14.87 19.32 6.78
CA PRO A 200 -15.63 20.55 6.76
C PRO A 200 -15.77 21.17 8.16
N PRO A 201 -15.99 22.49 8.27
CA PRO A 201 -16.32 23.11 9.54
C PRO A 201 -17.70 22.65 10.05
N LEU A 202 -17.86 22.53 11.37
CA LEU A 202 -19.17 22.24 11.96
C LEU A 202 -20.15 23.37 11.64
N PRO A 203 -21.32 23.08 11.06
CA PRO A 203 -22.36 24.09 10.87
C PRO A 203 -22.75 24.79 12.18
N GLY A 204 -22.65 26.12 12.19
CA GLY A 204 -22.94 26.92 13.37
C GLY A 204 -21.81 27.08 14.40
N ASP A 205 -20.75 26.27 14.32
CA ASP A 205 -19.55 26.39 15.15
C ASP A 205 -18.27 26.06 14.34
N PRO A 206 -17.77 27.02 13.56
CA PRO A 206 -16.55 26.80 12.76
C PRO A 206 -15.28 26.64 13.62
N SER A 207 -15.37 26.90 14.94
CA SER A 207 -14.26 26.71 15.87
C SER A 207 -14.13 25.27 16.39
N ALA A 208 -15.11 24.40 16.11
CA ALA A 208 -15.04 22.99 16.48
C ALA A 208 -13.81 22.34 15.80
N PRO A 209 -12.89 21.73 16.57
CA PRO A 209 -11.56 21.33 16.06
C PRO A 209 -11.62 20.28 14.97
N PHE A 210 -12.64 19.43 14.97
CA PHE A 210 -12.76 18.28 14.05
C PHE A 210 -14.05 18.28 13.23
N GLY A 211 -14.68 19.44 13.03
CA GLY A 211 -15.88 19.57 12.20
C GLY A 211 -17.15 18.95 12.78
N VAL A 212 -17.10 18.42 13.99
CA VAL A 212 -18.22 17.86 14.74
C VAL A 212 -18.19 18.34 16.18
N ALA A 213 -19.29 18.18 16.91
CA ALA A 213 -19.34 18.56 18.32
C ALA A 213 -18.30 17.76 19.14
N THR A 214 -17.74 18.41 20.15
CA THR A 214 -16.69 17.80 20.99
C THR A 214 -17.14 16.45 21.56
N GLY A 215 -16.34 15.42 21.30
CA GLY A 215 -16.58 14.04 21.73
C GLY A 215 -17.43 13.20 20.76
N HIS A 216 -17.96 13.80 19.67
CA HIS A 216 -18.69 13.07 18.63
C HIS A 216 -17.75 12.47 17.55
N ASP A 217 -16.51 12.89 17.52
CA ASP A 217 -15.47 12.53 16.55
C ASP A 217 -14.68 11.28 16.90
N ARG A 218 -14.96 10.67 18.05
CA ARG A 218 -14.20 9.54 18.57
C ARG A 218 -14.69 8.24 17.96
N SER A 219 -13.76 7.41 17.47
CA SER A 219 -14.02 6.07 16.99
C SER A 219 -13.32 5.04 17.90
N PRO A 220 -13.89 4.71 19.05
CA PRO A 220 -13.23 3.84 20.01
C PRO A 220 -13.36 2.35 19.69
N ASP A 221 -14.33 1.94 18.87
CA ASP A 221 -14.67 0.54 18.66
C ASP A 221 -15.03 0.23 17.20
N PRO A 222 -14.14 -0.46 16.47
CA PRO A 222 -14.41 -0.83 15.08
C PRO A 222 -15.71 -1.62 14.88
N SER A 223 -16.14 -2.36 15.90
CA SER A 223 -17.37 -3.15 15.83
C SER A 223 -18.66 -2.33 15.94
N LYS A 224 -18.58 -1.07 16.37
CA LYS A 224 -19.75 -0.20 16.60
C LYS A 224 -19.99 0.80 15.50
N GLN A 225 -18.99 1.07 14.64
CA GLN A 225 -19.07 2.08 13.60
C GLN A 225 -19.56 3.44 14.13
N ASP A 226 -19.04 3.81 15.27
CA ASP A 226 -19.18 5.12 15.87
C ASP A 226 -17.98 6.01 15.47
N GLY A 227 -18.00 7.28 15.83
CA GLY A 227 -16.93 8.21 15.48
C GLY A 227 -17.30 9.12 14.30
N TYR A 228 -16.30 9.51 13.49
CA TYR A 228 -16.48 10.52 12.44
C TYR A 228 -17.22 10.01 11.20
N GLY A 229 -17.10 8.70 10.87
CA GLY A 229 -17.70 8.15 9.64
C GLY A 229 -19.16 8.52 9.38
N PRO A 230 -20.06 8.50 10.38
CA PRO A 230 -21.45 8.97 10.22
C PRO A 230 -21.62 10.45 9.84
N TYR A 231 -20.55 11.24 9.94
CA TYR A 231 -20.54 12.67 9.55
C TYR A 231 -19.76 12.92 8.27
N LEU A 232 -19.31 11.87 7.59
CA LEU A 232 -18.61 12.01 6.32
C LEU A 232 -19.45 12.82 5.35
N VAL A 233 -18.85 13.83 4.73
CA VAL A 233 -19.43 14.59 3.62
C VAL A 233 -18.49 14.51 2.44
N SER A 234 -19.04 14.04 1.33
CA SER A 234 -18.26 13.78 0.12
C SER A 234 -17.77 15.07 -0.55
N SER A 235 -16.56 15.01 -1.09
CA SER A 235 -15.97 16.07 -1.93
C SER A 235 -15.59 15.56 -3.33
N GLY A 236 -15.66 14.25 -3.54
CA GLY A 236 -15.39 13.57 -4.81
C GLY A 236 -16.60 13.51 -5.74
N PRO A 237 -16.49 12.76 -6.87
CA PRO A 237 -17.53 12.67 -7.90
C PRO A 237 -18.81 11.94 -7.46
N TYR A 238 -18.72 11.17 -6.39
CA TYR A 238 -19.87 10.44 -5.83
C TYR A 238 -20.08 10.80 -4.38
N MET A 239 -21.28 10.55 -3.90
CA MET A 239 -21.68 10.62 -2.51
C MET A 239 -22.46 9.36 -2.15
N ILE A 240 -22.57 9.05 -0.85
CA ILE A 240 -23.41 7.94 -0.40
C ILE A 240 -24.87 8.33 -0.60
N GLU A 241 -25.69 7.44 -1.16
CA GLU A 241 -27.12 7.67 -1.28
C GLU A 241 -27.74 7.98 0.09
N GLY A 242 -28.36 9.16 0.22
CA GLY A 242 -28.94 9.64 1.48
C GLY A 242 -27.96 10.35 2.44
N GLU A 243 -26.73 10.63 1.99
CA GLU A 243 -25.73 11.39 2.77
C GLU A 243 -26.21 12.82 3.10
N ASP A 244 -27.10 13.38 2.29
CA ASP A 244 -27.73 14.68 2.53
C ASP A 244 -28.55 14.76 3.84
N GLY A 245 -28.87 13.62 4.44
CA GLY A 245 -29.54 13.49 5.74
C GLY A 245 -28.64 13.56 6.97
N VAL A 246 -27.34 13.82 6.83
CA VAL A 246 -26.40 13.95 7.97
C VAL A 246 -26.83 15.12 8.88
N ASP A 247 -26.98 14.83 10.18
CA ASP A 247 -27.36 15.80 11.20
C ASP A 247 -26.23 16.02 12.21
N PHE A 248 -25.45 17.07 11.98
CA PHE A 248 -24.30 17.41 12.82
C PHE A 248 -24.65 17.75 14.29
N SER A 249 -25.93 17.94 14.61
CA SER A 249 -26.37 18.17 16.00
C SER A 249 -26.52 16.88 16.81
N LYS A 250 -26.60 15.72 16.16
CA LYS A 250 -26.76 14.42 16.82
C LYS A 250 -25.42 13.73 17.06
N PRO A 251 -25.26 12.98 18.15
CA PRO A 251 -24.09 12.12 18.36
C PRO A 251 -24.07 10.94 17.36
N PRO A 252 -22.91 10.28 17.16
CA PRO A 252 -22.74 9.22 16.15
C PRO A 252 -23.76 8.08 16.28
N ASP A 253 -24.05 7.64 17.50
CA ASP A 253 -24.99 6.56 17.81
C ASP A 253 -26.46 6.91 17.57
N GLN A 254 -26.77 8.18 17.33
CA GLN A 254 -28.10 8.69 16.98
C GLN A 254 -28.20 9.17 15.53
N GLN A 255 -27.11 9.09 14.76
CA GLN A 255 -27.18 9.34 13.32
C GLN A 255 -28.06 8.29 12.65
N THR A 256 -28.89 8.73 11.72
CA THR A 256 -29.54 7.81 10.78
C THR A 256 -28.51 7.51 9.70
N PRO A 257 -28.06 6.26 9.54
CA PRO A 257 -27.16 5.94 8.43
C PRO A 257 -27.77 6.38 7.10
N ALA A 258 -26.92 6.85 6.18
CA ALA A 258 -27.36 7.13 4.82
C ALA A 258 -28.08 5.92 4.23
N SER A 259 -29.15 6.12 3.48
CA SER A 259 -30.01 5.02 2.97
C SER A 259 -29.24 4.03 2.10
N GLY A 260 -28.20 4.50 1.41
CA GLY A 260 -27.31 3.71 0.60
C GLY A 260 -26.23 2.97 1.39
N PHE A 261 -26.13 3.12 2.71
CA PHE A 261 -25.10 2.48 3.50
C PHE A 261 -25.66 1.50 4.52
N ARG A 262 -25.32 0.23 4.38
CA ARG A 262 -25.49 -0.80 5.39
C ARG A 262 -24.11 -1.31 5.80
N PRO A 263 -23.70 -1.05 7.05
CA PRO A 263 -22.37 -1.38 7.52
C PRO A 263 -22.05 -2.88 7.45
N TRP A 264 -20.84 -3.21 7.03
CA TRP A 264 -20.24 -4.53 7.34
C TRP A 264 -19.98 -4.62 8.83
N ARG A 265 -19.99 -5.82 9.38
CA ARG A 265 -19.58 -6.06 10.76
C ARG A 265 -18.49 -7.09 10.80
N PHE A 266 -17.50 -6.85 11.63
CA PHE A 266 -16.29 -7.65 11.75
C PHE A 266 -16.08 -8.09 13.20
N ASP A 267 -15.37 -9.20 13.40
CA ASP A 267 -14.84 -9.57 14.71
C ASP A 267 -13.48 -8.91 14.99
N SER A 268 -12.88 -9.23 16.12
CA SER A 268 -11.56 -8.70 16.52
C SER A 268 -10.40 -9.16 15.61
N ASN A 269 -10.62 -10.14 14.77
CA ASN A 269 -9.64 -10.63 13.78
C ASN A 269 -9.91 -10.08 12.38
N PHE A 270 -10.84 -9.12 12.25
CA PHE A 270 -11.33 -8.56 10.99
C PHE A 270 -12.05 -9.57 10.07
N ASP A 271 -12.52 -10.70 10.62
CA ASP A 271 -13.38 -11.61 9.88
C ASP A 271 -14.81 -11.06 9.81
N THR A 272 -15.42 -11.12 8.62
CA THR A 272 -16.76 -10.57 8.39
C THR A 272 -17.82 -11.36 9.14
N LEU A 273 -18.50 -10.71 10.08
CA LEU A 273 -19.66 -11.26 10.82
C LEU A 273 -20.98 -11.02 10.11
N ALA A 274 -21.10 -9.91 9.38
CA ALA A 274 -22.28 -9.59 8.58
C ALA A 274 -21.90 -8.78 7.34
N ASP A 275 -22.48 -9.18 6.21
CA ASP A 275 -22.29 -8.50 4.94
C ASP A 275 -22.93 -7.10 4.95
N GLY A 276 -22.21 -6.12 4.43
CA GLY A 276 -22.67 -4.77 4.24
C GLY A 276 -23.11 -4.48 2.81
N SER A 277 -23.50 -3.23 2.55
CA SER A 277 -23.70 -2.71 1.21
C SER A 277 -23.46 -1.21 1.17
N LEU A 278 -23.10 -0.69 0.00
CA LEU A 278 -22.90 0.73 -0.24
C LEU A 278 -23.40 1.09 -1.64
N THR A 279 -24.27 2.09 -1.71
CA THR A 279 -24.72 2.70 -2.98
C THR A 279 -24.16 4.09 -3.08
N LEU A 280 -23.40 4.34 -4.14
CA LEU A 280 -22.80 5.63 -4.47
C LEU A 280 -23.55 6.24 -5.65
N VAL A 281 -24.02 7.46 -5.47
CA VAL A 281 -24.71 8.27 -6.49
C VAL A 281 -23.87 9.50 -6.83
N ARG A 282 -24.16 10.16 -7.96
CA ARG A 282 -23.42 11.37 -8.35
C ARG A 282 -23.52 12.46 -7.27
N ASN A 283 -22.38 13.02 -6.92
CA ASN A 283 -22.31 14.22 -6.08
C ASN A 283 -22.63 15.46 -6.92
N PRO A 284 -23.75 16.18 -6.68
CA PRO A 284 -24.15 17.33 -7.48
C PRO A 284 -23.24 18.55 -7.30
N SER A 285 -22.38 18.56 -6.30
CA SER A 285 -21.42 19.65 -6.06
C SER A 285 -20.08 19.42 -6.78
N TRP A 286 -19.84 18.24 -7.32
CA TRP A 286 -18.59 17.93 -8.01
C TRP A 286 -18.62 18.45 -9.45
N ASP A 287 -17.55 19.15 -9.84
CA ASP A 287 -17.36 19.67 -11.19
C ASP A 287 -16.17 18.93 -11.87
N PRO A 288 -16.42 18.16 -12.94
CA PRO A 288 -15.37 17.44 -13.66
C PRO A 288 -14.30 18.36 -14.26
N ALA A 289 -14.61 19.64 -14.49
CA ALA A 289 -13.62 20.60 -14.97
C ALA A 289 -12.50 20.91 -13.96
N THR A 290 -12.76 20.64 -12.67
CA THR A 290 -11.81 20.84 -11.57
C THR A 290 -11.09 19.56 -11.16
N ASP A 291 -11.44 18.40 -11.76
CA ASP A 291 -10.93 17.09 -11.36
C ASP A 291 -10.51 16.25 -12.57
N PRO A 292 -9.29 16.43 -13.07
CA PRO A 292 -8.78 15.65 -14.19
C PRO A 292 -8.38 14.21 -13.81
N LEU A 293 -8.38 13.88 -12.52
CA LEU A 293 -7.88 12.60 -12.03
C LEU A 293 -8.95 11.52 -12.05
N ARG A 294 -10.22 11.88 -11.83
CA ARG A 294 -11.33 10.93 -11.74
C ARG A 294 -12.17 10.97 -13.01
N ALA A 295 -12.32 9.81 -13.65
CA ALA A 295 -13.11 9.69 -14.87
C ALA A 295 -14.63 9.69 -14.60
N ALA A 296 -15.03 9.19 -13.43
CA ALA A 296 -16.41 9.10 -12.97
C ALA A 296 -17.36 8.54 -14.06
N LEU A 297 -17.04 7.40 -14.67
CA LEU A 297 -17.80 6.85 -15.80
C LEU A 297 -19.18 6.31 -15.40
N PRO A 298 -19.37 5.48 -14.35
CA PRO A 298 -20.69 5.02 -13.93
C PRO A 298 -21.58 6.17 -13.43
N ASP A 299 -22.88 6.09 -13.64
CA ASP A 299 -23.83 7.00 -13.00
C ASP A 299 -24.05 6.64 -11.53
N GLU A 300 -23.97 5.36 -11.24
CA GLU A 300 -24.19 4.78 -9.92
C GLU A 300 -23.25 3.59 -9.71
N ILE A 301 -22.77 3.40 -8.47
CA ILE A 301 -21.97 2.24 -8.08
C ILE A 301 -22.68 1.53 -6.93
N GLN A 302 -23.12 0.31 -7.17
CA GLN A 302 -23.77 -0.55 -6.18
C GLN A 302 -22.78 -1.60 -5.67
N ILE A 303 -22.41 -1.53 -4.40
CA ILE A 303 -21.51 -2.48 -3.75
C ILE A 303 -22.33 -3.37 -2.82
N SER A 304 -22.15 -4.68 -2.95
CA SER A 304 -22.81 -5.65 -2.10
C SER A 304 -21.81 -6.62 -1.48
N GLY A 305 -21.92 -6.81 -0.17
CA GLY A 305 -21.09 -7.71 0.62
C GLY A 305 -21.34 -9.18 0.33
N GLY A 306 -20.35 -10.01 0.65
CA GLY A 306 -20.45 -11.45 0.60
C GLY A 306 -19.11 -12.16 0.66
N SER A 307 -19.12 -13.46 0.96
CA SER A 307 -17.91 -14.28 0.85
C SER A 307 -17.55 -14.55 -0.63
N PRO A 308 -16.27 -14.80 -0.97
CA PRO A 308 -15.82 -14.92 -2.36
C PRO A 308 -16.63 -15.90 -3.20
N GLY A 309 -16.90 -17.10 -2.71
CA GLY A 309 -17.63 -18.13 -3.46
C GLY A 309 -19.01 -17.69 -3.97
N PRO A 310 -19.92 -17.17 -3.11
CA PRO A 310 -21.18 -16.58 -3.53
C PRO A 310 -21.03 -15.38 -4.47
N LEU A 311 -20.09 -14.48 -4.22
CA LEU A 311 -19.86 -13.29 -5.07
C LEU A 311 -19.45 -13.70 -6.50
N PHE A 312 -18.49 -14.61 -6.64
CA PHE A 312 -18.09 -15.10 -7.96
C PHE A 312 -19.17 -15.89 -8.68
N ARG A 313 -20.06 -16.60 -7.97
CA ARG A 313 -21.25 -17.21 -8.61
C ARG A 313 -22.24 -16.16 -9.12
N ARG A 314 -22.40 -15.03 -8.41
CA ARG A 314 -23.23 -13.91 -8.88
C ARG A 314 -22.63 -13.24 -10.11
N LEU A 315 -21.29 -13.09 -10.15
CA LEU A 315 -20.57 -12.60 -11.32
C LEU A 315 -20.79 -13.52 -12.54
N ASP A 316 -20.59 -14.82 -12.37
CA ASP A 316 -20.76 -15.84 -13.41
C ASP A 316 -22.20 -15.88 -13.94
N ALA A 317 -23.19 -15.58 -13.08
CA ALA A 317 -24.61 -15.47 -13.45
C ALA A 317 -25.00 -14.10 -14.05
N GLY A 318 -24.06 -13.17 -14.22
CA GLY A 318 -24.31 -11.82 -14.77
C GLY A 318 -25.01 -10.85 -13.81
N ASN A 319 -25.04 -11.16 -12.51
CA ASN A 319 -25.65 -10.31 -11.47
C ASN A 319 -24.66 -9.34 -10.79
N LEU A 320 -23.38 -9.44 -11.13
CA LEU A 320 -22.31 -8.50 -10.79
C LEU A 320 -21.49 -8.23 -12.04
N ASP A 321 -20.87 -7.07 -12.07
CA ASP A 321 -19.95 -6.66 -13.14
C ASP A 321 -18.50 -6.93 -12.75
N LEU A 322 -18.20 -6.93 -11.44
CA LEU A 322 -16.89 -7.18 -10.86
C LEU A 322 -17.00 -7.77 -9.45
N VAL A 323 -16.06 -8.62 -9.09
CA VAL A 323 -15.72 -8.89 -7.67
C VAL A 323 -14.42 -8.16 -7.36
N PHE A 324 -14.51 -7.17 -6.48
CA PHE A 324 -13.43 -6.22 -6.19
C PHE A 324 -12.20 -6.91 -5.58
N ASP A 325 -12.43 -7.80 -4.64
CA ASP A 325 -11.42 -8.49 -3.85
C ASP A 325 -11.69 -9.99 -3.77
N GLY A 326 -10.78 -10.73 -3.13
CA GLY A 326 -10.87 -12.19 -3.02
C GLY A 326 -10.37 -12.91 -4.29
N THR A 327 -10.20 -14.22 -4.15
CA THR A 327 -9.69 -15.09 -5.22
C THR A 327 -10.84 -15.88 -5.84
N PRO A 328 -10.92 -15.94 -7.18
CA PRO A 328 -11.93 -16.75 -7.87
C PRO A 328 -11.82 -18.22 -7.45
N PRO A 329 -12.96 -18.89 -7.13
CA PRO A 329 -12.95 -20.33 -6.88
C PRO A 329 -12.35 -21.09 -8.08
N PRO A 330 -11.56 -22.17 -7.84
CA PRO A 330 -10.88 -22.90 -8.92
C PRO A 330 -11.80 -23.37 -10.05
N SER A 331 -13.04 -23.75 -9.74
CA SER A 331 -14.01 -24.18 -10.75
C SER A 331 -14.46 -23.05 -11.67
N ILE A 332 -14.65 -21.83 -11.12
CA ILE A 332 -15.03 -20.64 -11.89
C ILE A 332 -13.84 -20.17 -12.71
N LEU A 333 -12.66 -20.07 -12.09
CA LEU A 333 -11.45 -19.68 -12.82
C LEU A 333 -11.16 -20.66 -13.97
N HIS A 334 -11.28 -21.96 -13.75
CA HIS A 334 -11.11 -22.97 -14.80
C HIS A 334 -12.12 -22.77 -15.95
N HIS A 335 -13.39 -22.50 -15.63
CA HIS A 335 -14.41 -22.21 -16.65
C HIS A 335 -13.99 -21.02 -17.53
N TYR A 336 -13.62 -19.90 -16.92
CA TYR A 336 -13.18 -18.71 -17.64
C TYR A 336 -11.91 -18.95 -18.46
N LEU A 337 -10.91 -19.65 -17.94
CA LEU A 337 -9.65 -19.91 -18.65
C LEU A 337 -9.78 -20.91 -19.82
N THR A 338 -10.77 -21.80 -19.78
CA THR A 338 -10.98 -22.83 -20.82
C THR A 338 -11.94 -22.41 -21.91
N ASP A 339 -12.82 -21.45 -21.65
CA ASP A 339 -13.70 -20.86 -22.67
C ASP A 339 -12.96 -19.73 -23.41
N PRO A 340 -12.73 -19.84 -24.75
CA PRO A 340 -12.03 -18.80 -25.50
C PRO A 340 -12.71 -17.44 -25.49
N THR A 341 -14.01 -17.36 -25.23
CA THR A 341 -14.79 -16.12 -25.20
C THR A 341 -14.70 -15.43 -23.84
N LEU A 342 -14.50 -16.19 -22.77
CA LEU A 342 -14.39 -15.69 -21.40
C LEU A 342 -12.93 -15.43 -20.96
N ARG A 343 -11.98 -16.15 -21.57
CA ARG A 343 -10.56 -16.02 -21.21
C ARG A 343 -10.02 -14.58 -21.26
N PRO A 344 -10.40 -13.71 -22.22
CA PRO A 344 -9.97 -12.30 -22.23
C PRO A 344 -10.51 -11.46 -21.08
N LEU A 345 -11.46 -11.98 -20.30
CA LEU A 345 -12.05 -11.32 -19.13
C LEU A 345 -11.31 -11.62 -17.82
N VAL A 346 -10.24 -12.44 -17.89
CA VAL A 346 -9.41 -12.78 -16.74
C VAL A 346 -8.15 -11.95 -16.77
N GLU A 347 -8.01 -11.08 -15.80
CA GLU A 347 -6.83 -10.25 -15.57
C GLU A 347 -5.95 -10.88 -14.50
N SER A 348 -4.64 -10.97 -14.76
CA SER A 348 -3.64 -11.40 -13.78
C SER A 348 -2.67 -10.24 -13.57
N ILE A 349 -2.64 -9.70 -12.37
CA ILE A 349 -2.04 -8.41 -12.06
C ILE A 349 -1.00 -8.59 -10.96
N ASP A 350 0.22 -8.13 -11.21
CA ASP A 350 1.28 -8.08 -10.21
C ASP A 350 0.98 -6.93 -9.24
N THR A 351 1.10 -7.24 -7.95
CA THR A 351 0.93 -6.25 -6.88
C THR A 351 2.28 -5.93 -6.25
N GLY A 352 2.35 -4.85 -5.49
CA GLY A 352 3.52 -4.53 -4.70
C GLY A 352 3.62 -5.29 -3.37
N ASN A 353 2.73 -6.24 -3.12
CA ASN A 353 2.64 -6.94 -1.83
C ASN A 353 3.75 -7.98 -1.72
N LEU A 354 4.71 -7.72 -0.85
CA LEU A 354 5.89 -8.55 -0.62
C LEU A 354 5.67 -9.49 0.57
N PHE A 355 6.12 -10.73 0.44
CA PHE A 355 6.27 -11.69 1.54
C PHE A 355 7.74 -11.95 1.80
N MET A 356 8.10 -12.00 3.09
CA MET A 356 9.49 -12.06 3.55
C MET A 356 9.72 -13.14 4.61
N ALA A 357 10.99 -13.48 4.79
CA ALA A 357 11.49 -14.21 5.94
C ALA A 357 12.50 -13.33 6.68
N ASP A 358 12.06 -12.71 7.76
CA ASP A 358 12.83 -11.74 8.53
C ASP A 358 13.85 -12.43 9.43
N PHE A 359 15.04 -11.84 9.53
CA PHE A 359 16.04 -12.21 10.51
C PHE A 359 16.01 -11.28 11.71
N VAL A 360 16.08 -11.82 12.91
CA VAL A 360 16.29 -11.04 14.13
C VAL A 360 17.81 -10.81 14.30
N LEU A 361 18.30 -9.66 13.81
CA LEU A 361 19.73 -9.38 13.72
C LEU A 361 20.45 -9.28 15.06
N THR A 362 19.71 -9.27 16.15
CA THR A 362 20.24 -9.30 17.52
C THR A 362 20.45 -10.70 18.06
N GLN A 363 20.03 -11.74 17.31
CA GLN A 363 20.11 -13.13 17.72
C GLN A 363 21.21 -13.89 16.96
N PRO A 364 22.31 -14.30 17.61
CA PRO A 364 23.24 -15.25 17.00
C PRO A 364 22.55 -16.56 16.59
N PRO A 365 22.90 -17.15 15.43
CA PRO A 365 23.98 -16.76 14.51
C PRO A 365 23.57 -15.74 13.43
N PHE A 366 22.34 -15.22 13.45
CA PHE A 366 21.82 -14.29 12.42
C PHE A 366 22.33 -12.84 12.56
N ASP A 367 23.11 -12.54 13.58
CA ASP A 367 23.91 -11.32 13.68
C ASP A 367 25.13 -11.29 12.73
N ASP A 368 25.35 -12.36 11.97
CA ASP A 368 26.39 -12.49 10.93
C ASP A 368 25.73 -12.54 9.54
N VAL A 369 26.07 -11.57 8.66
CA VAL A 369 25.50 -11.49 7.33
C VAL A 369 25.76 -12.73 6.46
N ALA A 370 26.92 -13.37 6.63
CA ALA A 370 27.25 -14.60 5.90
C ALA A 370 26.30 -15.76 6.24
N VAL A 371 25.78 -15.80 7.48
CA VAL A 371 24.74 -16.78 7.85
C VAL A 371 23.42 -16.45 7.17
N ARG A 372 23.04 -15.17 7.13
CA ARG A 372 21.79 -14.74 6.51
C ARG A 372 21.78 -14.99 5.00
N LEU A 373 22.88 -14.65 4.31
CA LEU A 373 23.06 -14.95 2.88
C LEU A 373 23.04 -16.46 2.62
N ALA A 374 23.69 -17.25 3.49
CA ALA A 374 23.66 -18.72 3.38
C ALA A 374 22.24 -19.28 3.54
N VAL A 375 21.42 -18.73 4.43
CA VAL A 375 20.01 -19.14 4.57
C VAL A 375 19.21 -18.72 3.34
N ALA A 376 19.42 -17.52 2.82
CA ALA A 376 18.76 -17.03 1.62
C ALA A 376 19.02 -17.93 0.40
N ASP A 377 20.26 -18.36 0.19
CA ASP A 377 20.65 -19.30 -0.87
C ASP A 377 20.09 -20.72 -0.66
N ALA A 378 19.87 -21.12 0.60
CA ALA A 378 19.41 -22.46 0.94
C ALA A 378 17.89 -22.62 0.94
N LEU A 379 17.12 -21.53 1.03
CA LEU A 379 15.67 -21.58 0.98
C LEU A 379 15.19 -21.89 -0.45
N ASP A 380 14.34 -22.89 -0.57
CA ASP A 380 13.63 -23.14 -1.83
C ASP A 380 12.44 -22.18 -1.95
N ARG A 381 12.72 -20.94 -2.39
CA ARG A 381 11.71 -19.89 -2.55
C ARG A 381 10.62 -20.30 -3.53
N ARG A 382 10.95 -21.07 -4.56
CA ARG A 382 10.01 -21.61 -5.53
C ARG A 382 8.99 -22.55 -4.88
N ALA A 383 9.42 -23.42 -3.98
CA ALA A 383 8.53 -24.32 -3.26
C ALA A 383 7.59 -23.55 -2.29
N MET A 384 7.98 -22.33 -1.89
CA MET A 384 7.19 -21.50 -0.98
C MET A 384 6.06 -20.73 -1.68
N LEU A 385 6.13 -20.51 -3.00
CA LEU A 385 5.15 -19.70 -3.76
C LEU A 385 3.71 -20.19 -3.55
N GLY A 386 3.44 -21.47 -3.83
CA GLY A 386 2.07 -22.02 -3.70
C GLY A 386 1.50 -21.96 -2.28
N PRO A 387 2.23 -22.38 -1.23
CA PRO A 387 1.82 -22.19 0.15
C PRO A 387 1.53 -20.74 0.53
N ILE A 388 2.35 -19.76 0.07
CA ILE A 388 2.12 -18.33 0.30
C ILE A 388 0.83 -17.88 -0.40
N ALA A 389 0.69 -18.15 -1.71
CA ALA A 389 -0.52 -17.81 -2.46
C ALA A 389 -1.78 -18.35 -1.77
N THR A 390 -1.79 -19.62 -1.43
CA THR A 390 -2.94 -20.28 -0.80
C THR A 390 -3.20 -19.75 0.61
N GLY A 391 -2.17 -19.58 1.42
CA GLY A 391 -2.29 -19.17 2.81
C GLY A 391 -2.82 -17.74 2.98
N TYR A 392 -2.45 -16.85 2.06
CA TYR A 392 -2.90 -15.46 2.08
C TYR A 392 -4.07 -15.16 1.14
N GLY A 393 -4.56 -16.16 0.43
CA GLY A 393 -5.76 -16.03 -0.41
C GLY A 393 -5.53 -15.29 -1.72
N PHE A 394 -4.29 -15.28 -2.23
CA PHE A 394 -3.96 -14.73 -3.56
C PHE A 394 -4.19 -15.76 -4.66
N GLY A 395 -4.40 -15.26 -5.88
CA GLY A 395 -4.55 -16.14 -7.05
C GLY A 395 -3.25 -16.86 -7.41
N ASP A 396 -2.13 -16.17 -7.26
CA ASP A 396 -0.79 -16.65 -7.57
C ASP A 396 0.26 -15.79 -6.83
N THR A 397 1.52 -16.18 -6.92
CA THR A 397 2.69 -15.41 -6.46
C THR A 397 3.85 -15.61 -7.43
N ILE A 398 4.69 -14.59 -7.53
CA ILE A 398 5.93 -14.63 -8.30
C ILE A 398 7.14 -14.46 -7.36
N LEU A 399 8.30 -14.94 -7.79
CA LEU A 399 9.53 -14.79 -7.02
C LEU A 399 9.87 -13.31 -6.83
N ALA A 400 10.27 -12.96 -5.61
CA ALA A 400 10.84 -11.65 -5.31
C ALA A 400 12.38 -11.73 -5.30
N GLY A 401 13.04 -10.95 -6.14
CA GLY A 401 14.50 -10.80 -6.15
C GLY A 401 14.99 -9.71 -5.19
N HIS A 402 14.12 -8.76 -4.87
CA HIS A 402 14.37 -7.59 -4.03
C HIS A 402 13.10 -7.21 -3.26
N TYR A 403 13.13 -6.12 -2.48
CA TYR A 403 12.02 -5.81 -1.59
C TYR A 403 10.92 -4.98 -2.25
N ALA A 404 11.29 -3.97 -3.03
CA ALA A 404 10.30 -3.13 -3.70
C ALA A 404 9.81 -3.76 -5.00
N SER A 405 8.58 -3.44 -5.41
CA SER A 405 8.03 -3.91 -6.70
C SER A 405 8.54 -3.07 -7.87
N ASP A 406 8.69 -3.67 -9.04
CA ASP A 406 9.11 -2.98 -10.26
C ASP A 406 8.35 -1.67 -10.56
N PRO A 407 7.01 -1.57 -10.36
CA PRO A 407 6.30 -0.31 -10.53
C PRO A 407 6.76 0.80 -9.58
N SER A 408 7.11 0.47 -8.32
CA SER A 408 7.61 1.45 -7.35
C SER A 408 9.02 1.93 -7.69
N GLU A 409 9.78 1.15 -8.45
CA GLU A 409 11.15 1.45 -8.89
C GLU A 409 11.22 2.00 -10.31
N ASP A 410 10.08 2.34 -10.91
CA ASP A 410 9.98 2.83 -12.31
C ASP A 410 10.69 1.89 -13.31
N GLY A 411 10.66 0.57 -13.02
CA GLY A 411 11.31 -0.46 -13.83
C GLY A 411 12.84 -0.49 -13.76
N LEU A 412 13.48 0.29 -12.88
CA LEU A 412 14.95 0.33 -12.78
C LEU A 412 15.58 -0.98 -12.30
N ALA A 413 14.86 -1.73 -11.47
CA ALA A 413 15.32 -3.04 -10.99
C ALA A 413 14.67 -4.22 -11.74
N ASN A 414 13.92 -3.96 -12.80
CA ASN A 414 13.15 -4.97 -13.55
C ASN A 414 14.00 -6.20 -13.88
N GLY A 415 13.58 -7.35 -13.34
CA GLY A 415 14.26 -8.63 -13.54
C GLY A 415 15.59 -8.78 -12.79
N TRP A 416 15.97 -7.83 -11.93
CA TRP A 416 17.14 -7.98 -11.08
C TRP A 416 16.88 -9.01 -9.95
N ASP A 417 17.65 -10.08 -9.93
CA ASP A 417 17.60 -11.10 -8.89
C ASP A 417 19.05 -11.55 -8.59
N PRO A 418 19.60 -11.27 -7.39
CA PRO A 418 20.97 -11.62 -7.04
C PRO A 418 21.13 -13.07 -6.59
N PHE A 419 20.05 -13.84 -6.48
CA PHE A 419 20.11 -15.21 -5.98
C PHE A 419 20.71 -16.15 -7.02
N PRO A 420 21.44 -17.20 -6.59
CA PRO A 420 22.18 -18.08 -7.50
C PRO A 420 21.33 -18.84 -8.50
N ASP A 421 20.08 -19.16 -8.13
CA ASP A 421 19.10 -19.81 -9.01
C ASP A 421 17.96 -18.85 -9.32
N ALA A 422 17.93 -18.37 -10.56
CA ALA A 422 16.88 -17.47 -11.06
C ALA A 422 15.46 -18.08 -11.03
N ASN A 423 15.34 -19.42 -10.88
CA ASN A 423 14.04 -20.06 -10.68
C ASN A 423 13.66 -20.18 -9.21
N GLY A 424 14.47 -19.67 -8.30
CA GLY A 424 14.23 -19.65 -6.86
C GLY A 424 14.40 -21.00 -6.15
N ALA A 425 15.02 -22.01 -6.79
CA ALA A 425 15.33 -23.27 -6.14
C ALA A 425 16.52 -23.11 -5.19
N ALA A 426 16.60 -23.97 -4.16
CA ALA A 426 17.69 -23.96 -3.19
C ALA A 426 19.05 -24.28 -3.85
N ASP A 427 20.06 -23.44 -3.62
CA ASP A 427 21.48 -23.75 -3.92
C ASP A 427 22.28 -23.99 -2.65
N LEU A 428 22.29 -25.24 -2.18
CA LEU A 428 23.08 -25.63 -1.01
C LEU A 428 24.59 -25.49 -1.23
N GLY A 429 25.07 -25.45 -2.49
CA GLY A 429 26.48 -25.21 -2.82
C GLY A 429 26.85 -23.75 -2.57
N ALA A 430 26.07 -22.80 -3.07
CA ALA A 430 26.21 -21.38 -2.79
C ALA A 430 26.06 -21.12 -1.29
N ALA A 431 25.01 -21.63 -0.66
CA ALA A 431 24.74 -21.51 0.76
C ALA A 431 25.93 -21.93 1.65
N ARG A 432 26.60 -23.03 1.30
CA ARG A 432 27.78 -23.48 2.04
C ARG A 432 29.00 -22.61 1.80
N ARG A 433 29.15 -22.00 0.61
CA ARG A 433 30.23 -21.03 0.34
C ARG A 433 30.03 -19.77 1.18
N GLU A 434 28.80 -19.26 1.24
CA GLU A 434 28.45 -18.10 2.08
C GLU A 434 28.64 -18.45 3.57
N MET A 435 28.13 -19.58 4.03
CA MET A 435 28.28 -20.01 5.42
C MET A 435 29.77 -20.13 5.81
N ALA A 436 30.64 -20.58 4.90
CA ALA A 436 32.09 -20.73 5.20
C ALA A 436 32.78 -19.39 5.54
N ARG A 437 32.18 -18.24 5.19
CA ARG A 437 32.68 -16.90 5.52
C ARG A 437 32.27 -16.45 6.93
N SER A 438 31.36 -17.17 7.57
CA SER A 438 30.83 -16.82 8.90
C SER A 438 31.80 -17.21 10.00
N ARG A 439 31.88 -16.37 11.04
CA ARG A 439 32.57 -16.69 12.31
C ARG A 439 31.98 -17.89 13.05
N TYR A 440 30.77 -18.31 12.73
CA TYR A 440 30.06 -19.44 13.31
C TYR A 440 30.30 -20.76 12.58
N ALA A 441 31.02 -20.73 11.46
CA ALA A 441 31.14 -21.88 10.58
C ALA A 441 32.39 -22.73 10.83
N ALA A 442 32.25 -24.03 10.56
CA ALA A 442 33.33 -24.94 10.29
C ALA A 442 32.95 -25.89 9.15
N GLY A 443 33.78 -25.94 8.08
CA GLY A 443 33.54 -26.78 6.90
C GLY A 443 32.24 -26.42 6.14
N GLY A 444 31.89 -25.12 6.02
CA GLY A 444 30.70 -24.64 5.30
C GLY A 444 29.36 -24.94 6.01
N ARG A 445 29.42 -25.27 7.30
CA ARG A 445 28.23 -25.47 8.15
C ARG A 445 28.36 -24.72 9.46
N CYS A 446 27.21 -24.26 10.01
CA CYS A 446 27.17 -23.67 11.33
C CYS A 446 27.54 -24.72 12.41
N ARG A 447 28.54 -24.45 13.24
CA ARG A 447 29.09 -25.39 14.24
C ARG A 447 29.26 -24.78 15.63
N ALA A 448 29.16 -23.48 15.77
CA ALA A 448 29.24 -22.80 17.06
C ALA A 448 28.04 -23.14 17.95
N ALA A 449 28.19 -22.97 19.26
CA ALA A 449 27.07 -23.15 20.20
C ALA A 449 25.86 -22.27 19.86
N ALA A 450 26.09 -21.09 19.28
CA ALA A 450 25.04 -20.18 18.82
C ALA A 450 24.17 -20.74 17.69
N CYS A 451 24.58 -21.83 17.02
CA CYS A 451 23.80 -22.51 15.98
C CYS A 451 22.73 -23.45 16.56
N GLY A 452 22.74 -23.68 17.88
CA GLY A 452 21.80 -24.57 18.56
C GLY A 452 20.72 -23.83 19.33
N GLY A 453 19.52 -24.42 19.38
CA GLY A 453 18.40 -23.88 20.17
C GLY A 453 17.78 -22.59 19.63
N VAL A 454 18.02 -22.26 18.36
CA VAL A 454 17.42 -21.09 17.70
C VAL A 454 15.93 -21.31 17.50
N ARG A 455 15.11 -20.34 17.89
CA ARG A 455 13.68 -20.37 17.63
C ARG A 455 13.38 -19.71 16.29
N VAL A 456 12.46 -20.31 15.53
CA VAL A 456 11.95 -19.76 14.26
C VAL A 456 10.43 -19.83 14.27
N TYR A 457 9.79 -18.71 13.97
CA TYR A 457 8.34 -18.66 13.84
C TYR A 457 7.93 -18.65 12.37
N VAL A 458 6.90 -19.44 12.07
CA VAL A 458 6.24 -19.48 10.75
C VAL A 458 4.83 -18.98 10.92
N ASN A 459 4.39 -18.07 10.06
CA ASN A 459 3.05 -17.52 10.11
C ASN A 459 2.00 -18.64 10.01
N PRO A 460 0.96 -18.65 10.85
CA PRO A 460 -0.09 -19.67 10.84
C PRO A 460 -0.70 -19.94 9.46
N ARG A 461 -0.81 -18.90 8.62
CA ARG A 461 -1.36 -19.01 7.26
C ARG A 461 -0.54 -19.92 6.34
N ILE A 462 0.75 -20.06 6.61
CA ILE A 462 1.69 -20.88 5.83
C ILE A 462 2.36 -21.96 6.68
N ALA A 463 1.67 -22.47 7.70
CA ALA A 463 2.17 -23.49 8.63
C ALA A 463 2.67 -24.78 7.93
N SER A 464 2.20 -25.06 6.72
CA SER A 464 2.68 -26.18 5.88
C SER A 464 4.17 -26.07 5.52
N LEU A 465 4.80 -24.90 5.63
CA LEU A 465 6.22 -24.70 5.38
C LEU A 465 7.16 -25.10 6.55
N VAL A 466 6.62 -25.40 7.73
CA VAL A 466 7.44 -25.79 8.91
C VAL A 466 8.44 -26.92 8.61
N PRO A 467 8.06 -28.03 7.94
CA PRO A 467 9.03 -29.10 7.61
C PRO A 467 10.14 -28.64 6.69
N GLU A 468 9.84 -27.84 5.65
CA GLU A 468 10.80 -27.34 4.67
C GLU A 468 11.81 -26.41 5.34
N VAL A 469 11.35 -25.45 6.12
CA VAL A 469 12.21 -24.52 6.88
C VAL A 469 13.12 -25.29 7.86
N THR A 470 12.57 -26.28 8.56
CA THR A 470 13.34 -27.13 9.48
C THR A 470 14.46 -27.87 8.75
N HIS A 471 14.14 -28.46 7.60
CA HIS A 471 15.10 -29.20 6.78
C HIS A 471 16.21 -28.28 6.26
N THR A 472 15.87 -27.13 5.72
CA THR A 472 16.80 -26.14 5.18
C THR A 472 17.80 -25.65 6.23
N LEU A 473 17.33 -25.27 7.42
CA LEU A 473 18.20 -24.82 8.50
C LEU A 473 19.12 -25.94 9.01
N ALA A 474 18.60 -27.17 9.14
CA ALA A 474 19.38 -28.33 9.50
C ALA A 474 20.47 -28.66 8.47
N ALA A 475 20.21 -28.48 7.17
CA ALA A 475 21.20 -28.69 6.10
C ALA A 475 22.40 -27.73 6.22
N LEU A 476 22.19 -26.53 6.79
CA LEU A 476 23.24 -25.56 7.11
C LEU A 476 23.89 -25.79 8.47
N GLY A 477 23.42 -26.74 9.28
CA GLY A 477 23.91 -27.02 10.63
C GLY A 477 23.30 -26.14 11.71
N ILE A 478 22.21 -25.40 11.39
CA ILE A 478 21.46 -24.61 12.36
C ILE A 478 20.39 -25.51 12.97
N GLN A 479 20.48 -25.76 14.28
CA GLN A 479 19.48 -26.54 15.02
C GLN A 479 18.38 -25.60 15.51
N ALA A 480 17.35 -25.46 14.69
CA ALA A 480 16.23 -24.59 14.95
C ALA A 480 15.03 -25.34 15.53
N ASN A 481 14.31 -24.70 16.45
CA ASN A 481 12.96 -25.08 16.87
C ASN A 481 11.97 -24.25 16.05
N VAL A 482 11.46 -24.82 14.96
CA VAL A 482 10.52 -24.18 14.06
C VAL A 482 9.10 -24.45 14.55
N SER A 483 8.32 -23.42 14.79
CA SER A 483 6.97 -23.53 15.33
C SER A 483 6.04 -22.43 14.79
N VAL A 484 4.73 -22.63 15.01
CA VAL A 484 3.68 -21.69 14.66
C VAL A 484 3.24 -20.99 15.95
N PRO A 485 3.41 -19.67 16.09
CA PRO A 485 2.99 -18.92 17.27
C PRO A 485 1.49 -18.64 17.25
N GLY A 486 0.94 -18.24 18.39
CA GLY A 486 -0.48 -17.88 18.50
C GLY A 486 -0.80 -16.49 17.92
N ASP A 487 0.11 -15.55 18.09
CA ASP A 487 0.04 -14.20 17.55
C ASP A 487 1.36 -13.87 16.85
N PHE A 488 1.42 -14.13 15.56
CA PHE A 488 2.66 -14.08 14.78
C PHE A 488 3.35 -12.70 14.89
N TYR A 489 2.62 -11.62 14.65
CA TYR A 489 3.22 -10.29 14.60
C TYR A 489 3.69 -9.84 15.98
N ASN A 490 2.86 -9.93 16.99
CA ASN A 490 3.26 -9.56 18.35
C ASN A 490 4.39 -10.45 18.89
N ASP A 491 4.31 -11.75 18.64
CA ASP A 491 5.35 -12.69 19.06
C ASP A 491 6.69 -12.44 18.34
N CYS A 492 6.68 -11.94 17.10
CA CYS A 492 7.88 -11.54 16.37
C CYS A 492 8.40 -10.16 16.79
N ILE A 493 7.53 -9.15 16.81
CA ILE A 493 7.92 -7.74 17.07
C ILE A 493 8.35 -7.55 18.53
N GLN A 494 7.65 -8.17 19.49
CA GLN A 494 7.86 -7.95 20.92
C GLN A 494 8.75 -9.00 21.58
N ALA A 495 9.26 -9.98 20.83
CA ALA A 495 10.09 -11.06 21.38
C ALA A 495 11.30 -10.51 22.15
N PRO A 496 11.42 -10.79 23.48
CA PRO A 496 12.62 -10.45 24.22
C PRO A 496 13.80 -11.35 23.79
N ALA A 497 15.02 -10.88 23.98
CA ALA A 497 16.22 -11.65 23.59
C ALA A 497 16.30 -13.04 24.24
N SER A 498 15.68 -13.21 25.41
CA SER A 498 15.59 -14.49 26.11
C SER A 498 14.79 -15.57 25.38
N THR A 499 13.99 -15.21 24.38
CA THR A 499 13.25 -16.18 23.55
C THR A 499 14.17 -16.89 22.54
N HIS A 500 15.37 -16.39 22.29
CA HIS A 500 16.28 -16.87 21.25
C HIS A 500 15.63 -16.93 19.86
N LEU A 501 14.69 -16.01 19.58
CA LEU A 501 14.03 -15.90 18.30
C LEU A 501 15.02 -15.38 17.26
N GLY A 502 15.23 -16.16 16.21
CA GLY A 502 16.18 -15.85 15.13
C GLY A 502 15.56 -15.47 13.82
N MET A 503 14.36 -15.99 13.52
CA MET A 503 13.66 -15.70 12.27
C MET A 503 12.14 -15.70 12.46
N CYS A 504 11.46 -14.89 11.64
CA CYS A 504 10.03 -14.89 11.42
C CYS A 504 9.76 -15.04 9.91
N ILE A 505 9.00 -16.06 9.53
CA ILE A 505 8.77 -16.42 8.13
C ILE A 505 7.31 -16.21 7.76
N GLY A 506 7.06 -15.48 6.67
CA GLY A 506 5.73 -15.12 6.20
C GLY A 506 5.25 -13.81 6.79
N ASP A 507 6.16 -12.90 7.12
CA ASP A 507 5.80 -11.51 7.22
C ASP A 507 5.43 -10.98 5.84
N GLY A 508 4.43 -10.12 5.76
CA GLY A 508 3.95 -9.54 4.52
C GLY A 508 3.81 -8.04 4.66
N TRP A 509 4.30 -7.32 3.67
CA TRP A 509 4.12 -5.88 3.59
C TRP A 509 3.28 -5.51 2.37
N PHE A 510 2.22 -4.77 2.62
CA PHE A 510 1.35 -4.16 1.63
C PHE A 510 1.68 -2.67 1.62
N PRO A 511 2.27 -2.13 0.55
CA PRO A 511 2.62 -0.71 0.51
C PRO A 511 1.39 0.17 0.69
N ASP A 512 1.46 1.13 1.62
CA ASP A 512 0.40 2.10 1.84
C ASP A 512 0.34 3.14 0.70
N PHE A 513 1.46 3.30 0.00
CA PHE A 513 1.58 4.06 -1.24
C PHE A 513 2.77 3.54 -2.07
N PRO A 514 2.76 3.77 -3.40
CA PRO A 514 3.71 3.14 -4.32
C PRO A 514 5.07 3.85 -4.32
N SER A 515 5.81 3.75 -3.23
CA SER A 515 7.18 4.27 -3.11
C SER A 515 8.09 3.21 -2.52
N VAL A 516 9.29 3.08 -3.09
CA VAL A 516 10.36 2.22 -2.54
C VAL A 516 10.70 2.64 -1.11
N GLY A 517 10.73 3.95 -0.85
CA GLY A 517 10.96 4.53 0.48
C GLY A 517 9.93 4.04 1.51
N ASN A 518 8.65 3.94 1.14
CA ASN A 518 7.61 3.42 2.04
C ASN A 518 7.97 2.04 2.59
N LEU A 519 8.34 1.12 1.72
CA LEU A 519 8.69 -0.24 2.12
C LEU A 519 9.99 -0.28 2.94
N ILE A 520 11.04 0.38 2.45
CA ILE A 520 12.37 0.32 3.08
C ILE A 520 12.37 1.00 4.45
N VAL A 521 11.80 2.20 4.55
CA VAL A 521 11.78 2.95 5.82
C VAL A 521 10.94 2.23 6.85
N THR A 522 9.77 1.73 6.48
CA THR A 522 8.87 1.09 7.43
C THR A 522 9.43 -0.22 7.98
N ASN A 523 10.07 -1.05 7.13
CA ASN A 523 10.56 -2.36 7.55
C ASN A 523 12.01 -2.33 8.06
N PHE A 524 12.85 -1.43 7.55
CA PHE A 524 14.30 -1.47 7.79
C PHE A 524 14.89 -0.13 8.26
N GLY A 525 14.12 0.95 8.31
CA GLY A 525 14.59 2.29 8.69
C GLY A 525 14.97 2.46 10.17
N GLY A 526 14.55 1.53 11.00
CA GLY A 526 14.85 1.53 12.44
C GLY A 526 13.61 1.74 13.32
N PRO A 527 13.80 1.96 14.63
CA PRO A 527 12.70 2.14 15.57
C PRO A 527 11.85 3.36 15.23
N THR A 528 10.55 3.18 15.25
CA THR A 528 9.55 4.26 15.14
C THR A 528 8.88 4.53 16.48
N ALA A 529 8.08 5.59 16.58
CA ALA A 529 7.35 5.91 17.81
C ALA A 529 6.32 4.85 18.21
N THR A 530 5.75 4.13 17.23
CA THR A 530 4.72 3.10 17.43
C THR A 530 5.26 1.69 17.36
N ALA A 531 6.33 1.47 16.58
CA ALA A 531 7.05 0.20 16.50
C ALA A 531 8.50 0.42 16.94
N PRO A 532 8.75 0.42 18.27
CA PRO A 532 10.09 0.69 18.80
C PRO A 532 11.15 -0.27 18.29
N TYR A 533 10.70 -1.39 17.71
CA TYR A 533 11.59 -2.38 17.09
C TYR A 533 10.80 -3.10 15.99
N GLY A 534 11.15 -2.92 14.72
CA GLY A 534 10.72 -3.85 13.67
C GLY A 534 11.20 -5.29 13.97
N ILE A 535 10.72 -6.29 13.26
CA ILE A 535 11.13 -7.69 13.45
C ILE A 535 12.66 -7.82 13.38
N THR A 536 13.28 -7.15 12.42
CA THR A 536 14.72 -7.24 12.15
C THR A 536 15.61 -6.58 13.20
N ARG A 537 15.11 -5.63 13.97
CA ARG A 537 15.89 -4.79 14.92
C ARG A 537 16.93 -3.89 14.23
N MET A 538 16.85 -3.67 12.93
CA MET A 538 17.74 -2.74 12.23
C MET A 538 17.67 -1.33 12.85
N GLY A 539 18.76 -0.60 12.82
CA GLY A 539 18.84 0.76 13.34
C GLY A 539 18.75 0.90 14.86
N ALA A 540 18.50 -0.19 15.60
CA ALA A 540 18.39 -0.13 17.07
C ALA A 540 19.67 0.38 17.71
N THR A 541 19.54 1.37 18.59
CA THR A 541 20.66 1.97 19.34
C THR A 541 21.20 1.02 20.41
N ARG A 542 22.42 1.26 20.85
CA ARG A 542 23.03 0.48 21.93
C ARG A 542 22.18 0.46 23.22
N THR A 543 21.49 1.57 23.50
CA THR A 543 20.61 1.68 24.67
C THR A 543 19.37 0.80 24.51
N GLU A 544 18.79 0.77 23.32
CA GLU A 544 17.63 -0.06 23.00
C GLU A 544 17.99 -1.53 23.01
N LEU A 545 19.13 -1.91 22.41
CA LEU A 545 19.64 -3.28 22.45
C LEU A 545 19.86 -3.76 23.90
N ALA A 546 20.35 -2.88 24.77
CA ALA A 546 20.51 -3.20 26.19
C ALA A 546 19.15 -3.40 26.90
N LYS A 547 18.12 -2.59 26.58
CA LYS A 547 16.75 -2.76 27.11
C LYS A 547 16.12 -4.08 26.68
N LEU A 548 16.41 -4.53 25.46
CA LEU A 548 16.00 -5.86 24.95
C LEU A 548 16.74 -7.03 25.60
N GLY A 549 17.77 -6.77 26.39
CA GLY A 549 18.62 -7.82 26.97
C GLY A 549 19.54 -8.48 25.95
N SER A 550 19.76 -7.86 24.78
CA SER A 550 20.61 -8.43 23.73
C SER A 550 22.08 -8.48 24.12
N ALA A 551 22.74 -9.59 23.78
CA ALA A 551 24.20 -9.71 23.85
C ALA A 551 24.90 -8.97 22.70
N VAL A 552 24.22 -8.81 21.57
CA VAL A 552 24.66 -8.01 20.42
C VAL A 552 24.62 -6.53 20.80
N ARG A 553 25.66 -5.78 20.46
CA ARG A 553 25.81 -4.37 20.87
C ARG A 553 25.64 -3.37 19.70
N THR A 554 25.66 -3.88 18.48
CA THR A 554 25.49 -3.11 17.25
C THR A 554 24.75 -3.95 16.23
N VAL A 555 23.83 -3.32 15.52
CA VAL A 555 23.13 -3.88 14.36
C VAL A 555 23.32 -2.96 13.16
N PRO A 556 23.15 -3.43 11.94
CA PRO A 556 23.17 -2.56 10.76
C PRO A 556 22.16 -1.43 10.89
N THR A 557 22.52 -0.28 10.31
CA THR A 557 21.63 0.86 10.13
C THR A 557 21.80 1.39 8.72
N ILE A 558 20.73 1.89 8.13
CA ILE A 558 20.70 2.56 6.82
C ILE A 558 20.17 4.00 6.95
N ALA A 559 20.17 4.55 8.16
CA ALA A 559 19.69 5.90 8.40
C ALA A 559 20.45 6.97 7.58
N PRO A 560 21.78 6.89 7.36
CA PRO A 560 22.47 7.81 6.48
C PRO A 560 22.05 7.70 5.01
N GLU A 561 21.82 6.49 4.53
CA GLU A 561 21.38 6.20 3.16
C GLU A 561 19.95 6.70 2.92
N ILE A 562 19.04 6.45 3.88
CA ILE A 562 17.69 7.02 3.87
C ILE A 562 17.77 8.54 3.79
N ALA A 563 18.52 9.19 4.70
CA ALA A 563 18.66 10.65 4.70
C ALA A 563 19.28 11.22 3.39
N SER A 564 20.07 10.43 2.67
CA SER A 564 20.58 10.80 1.36
C SER A 564 19.50 10.68 0.29
N CYS A 565 18.72 9.60 0.27
CA CYS A 565 17.67 9.38 -0.72
C CYS A 565 16.49 10.35 -0.54
N ASP A 566 16.16 10.72 0.70
CA ASP A 566 15.13 11.71 1.03
C ASP A 566 15.42 13.12 0.48
N GLN A 567 16.66 13.41 0.09
CA GLN A 567 17.05 14.69 -0.51
C GLN A 567 16.92 14.71 -2.04
N GLU A 568 16.66 13.58 -2.66
CA GLU A 568 16.62 13.43 -4.11
C GLU A 568 15.18 13.29 -4.61
N LEU A 569 14.71 14.24 -5.40
CA LEU A 569 13.37 14.24 -5.99
C LEU A 569 13.35 13.63 -7.40
N GLY A 570 12.19 13.08 -7.79
CA GLY A 570 11.93 12.54 -9.12
C GLY A 570 12.83 11.35 -9.47
N PRO A 571 13.27 11.19 -10.73
CA PRO A 571 14.00 9.99 -11.17
C PRO A 571 15.31 9.72 -10.42
N ARG A 572 15.95 10.75 -9.85
CA ARG A 572 17.15 10.56 -9.02
C ARG A 572 16.80 9.94 -7.67
N GLY A 573 15.68 10.33 -7.10
CA GLY A 573 15.16 9.73 -5.87
C GLY A 573 14.84 8.26 -6.08
N VAL A 574 14.09 7.92 -7.13
CA VAL A 574 13.79 6.52 -7.48
C VAL A 574 15.08 5.71 -7.64
N ALA A 575 16.07 6.24 -8.37
CA ALA A 575 17.36 5.56 -8.56
C ALA A 575 18.14 5.37 -7.25
N CYS A 576 18.09 6.34 -6.32
CA CYS A 576 18.72 6.23 -5.00
C CYS A 576 18.05 5.12 -4.19
N TRP A 577 16.74 5.11 -4.11
CA TRP A 577 15.98 4.09 -3.37
C TRP A 577 16.15 2.69 -3.95
N THR A 578 16.14 2.54 -5.29
CA THR A 578 16.42 1.25 -5.96
C THR A 578 17.83 0.75 -5.63
N ALA A 579 18.83 1.63 -5.64
CA ALA A 579 20.20 1.24 -5.27
C ALA A 579 20.30 0.82 -3.79
N LEU A 580 19.53 1.45 -2.89
CA LEU A 580 19.47 1.08 -1.48
C LEU A 580 18.77 -0.28 -1.29
N ASP A 581 17.70 -0.57 -2.04
CA ASP A 581 17.04 -1.88 -2.05
C ASP A 581 18.05 -2.98 -2.44
N GLN A 582 18.74 -2.81 -3.57
CA GLN A 582 19.78 -3.75 -4.02
C GLN A 582 20.91 -3.92 -3.01
N TYR A 583 21.34 -2.84 -2.36
CA TYR A 583 22.34 -2.88 -1.29
C TYR A 583 21.87 -3.71 -0.10
N LEU A 584 20.63 -3.52 0.32
CA LEU A 584 20.03 -4.26 1.44
C LEU A 584 20.04 -5.77 1.16
N VAL A 585 19.58 -6.20 -0.02
CA VAL A 585 19.52 -7.62 -0.38
C VAL A 585 20.92 -8.24 -0.46
N THR A 586 21.92 -7.51 -1.00
CA THR A 586 23.25 -8.09 -1.25
C THR A 586 24.21 -7.97 -0.09
N ASN A 587 24.09 -6.92 0.75
CA ASN A 587 25.12 -6.60 1.75
C ASN A 587 24.62 -6.67 3.20
N VAL A 588 23.31 -6.53 3.41
CA VAL A 588 22.73 -6.56 4.77
C VAL A 588 21.88 -7.79 4.97
N MET A 589 21.02 -8.15 4.01
CA MET A 589 20.06 -9.25 4.08
C MET A 589 19.27 -9.24 5.41
N PRO A 590 18.50 -8.17 5.69
CA PRO A 590 17.70 -8.14 6.91
C PRO A 590 16.53 -9.13 6.88
N ALA A 591 16.03 -9.43 5.70
CA ALA A 591 15.02 -10.41 5.41
C ALA A 591 15.34 -11.11 4.07
N VAL A 592 14.82 -12.30 3.84
CA VAL A 592 14.85 -12.91 2.50
C VAL A 592 13.56 -12.51 1.79
N PRO A 593 13.61 -11.78 0.65
CA PRO A 593 12.43 -11.57 -0.18
C PRO A 593 11.99 -12.91 -0.77
N LEU A 594 10.76 -13.31 -0.51
CA LEU A 594 10.24 -14.62 -0.90
C LEU A 594 9.40 -14.54 -2.17
N ALA A 595 8.38 -13.69 -2.15
CA ALA A 595 7.39 -13.62 -3.22
C ALA A 595 6.69 -12.28 -3.26
N PHE A 596 6.32 -11.83 -4.46
CA PHE A 596 5.26 -10.82 -4.65
C PHE A 596 3.93 -11.51 -4.92
N ALA A 597 2.85 -10.94 -4.38
CA ALA A 597 1.50 -11.40 -4.66
C ALA A 597 1.07 -11.03 -6.07
N ARG A 598 0.32 -11.94 -6.70
CA ARG A 598 -0.38 -11.71 -7.95
C ARG A 598 -1.86 -11.94 -7.73
N VAL A 599 -2.69 -10.97 -8.11
CA VAL A 599 -4.13 -11.10 -8.00
C VAL A 599 -4.75 -11.47 -9.34
N THR A 600 -5.76 -12.35 -9.29
CA THR A 600 -6.56 -12.70 -10.45
C THR A 600 -7.92 -12.03 -10.31
N ARG A 601 -8.32 -11.27 -11.32
CA ARG A 601 -9.62 -10.61 -11.41
C ARG A 601 -10.41 -11.16 -12.59
N ILE A 602 -11.69 -11.34 -12.40
CA ILE A 602 -12.64 -11.67 -13.47
C ILE A 602 -13.58 -10.49 -13.61
N VAL A 603 -13.68 -9.99 -14.84
CA VAL A 603 -14.54 -8.85 -15.21
C VAL A 603 -15.70 -9.39 -16.03
N ALA A 604 -16.91 -8.90 -15.77
CA ALA A 604 -18.07 -9.33 -16.57
C ALA A 604 -18.01 -8.79 -17.99
N PRO A 605 -18.63 -9.45 -18.99
CA PRO A 605 -18.70 -8.95 -20.37
C PRO A 605 -19.39 -7.57 -20.51
N THR A 606 -20.13 -7.15 -19.51
CA THR A 606 -20.77 -5.83 -19.42
C THR A 606 -19.80 -4.68 -19.15
N VAL A 607 -18.57 -4.98 -18.70
CA VAL A 607 -17.52 -3.99 -18.48
C VAL A 607 -16.70 -3.83 -19.75
N HIS A 608 -16.78 -2.66 -20.38
CA HIS A 608 -16.12 -2.37 -21.66
C HIS A 608 -14.76 -1.71 -21.51
N ALA A 609 -14.46 -1.15 -20.34
CA ALA A 609 -13.14 -0.67 -19.97
C ALA A 609 -12.84 -1.09 -18.53
N PHE A 610 -11.70 -1.73 -18.34
CA PHE A 610 -11.18 -2.08 -17.02
C PHE A 610 -9.90 -1.26 -16.77
N SER A 611 -9.78 -0.68 -15.59
CA SER A 611 -8.58 -0.02 -15.12
C SER A 611 -8.22 -0.54 -13.73
N TRP A 612 -6.94 -0.80 -13.54
CA TRP A 612 -6.39 -1.14 -12.25
C TRP A 612 -5.69 0.09 -11.69
N ASP A 613 -6.11 0.57 -10.53
CA ASP A 613 -5.38 1.60 -9.79
C ASP A 613 -4.12 0.96 -9.19
N LEU A 614 -2.98 1.24 -9.81
CA LEU A 614 -1.72 0.66 -9.39
C LEU A 614 -1.25 1.25 -8.04
N ALA A 615 -1.64 2.48 -7.74
CA ALA A 615 -1.30 3.12 -6.47
C ALA A 615 -2.04 2.49 -5.28
N ASN A 616 -3.35 2.26 -5.41
CA ASN A 616 -4.17 1.63 -4.38
C ASN A 616 -4.29 0.11 -4.54
N GLN A 617 -3.63 -0.48 -5.54
CA GLN A 617 -3.62 -1.92 -5.81
C GLN A 617 -5.03 -2.54 -5.90
N SER A 618 -5.92 -1.85 -6.61
CA SER A 618 -7.33 -2.17 -6.67
C SER A 618 -7.96 -1.83 -8.03
N PRO A 619 -9.14 -2.39 -8.37
CA PRO A 619 -9.91 -1.93 -9.52
C PRO A 619 -10.31 -0.45 -9.35
N ALA A 620 -9.98 0.41 -10.32
CA ALA A 620 -10.34 1.83 -10.31
C ALA A 620 -11.83 2.01 -10.66
N LEU A 621 -12.69 2.05 -9.63
CA LEU A 621 -14.16 1.97 -9.81
C LEU A 621 -14.73 3.14 -10.64
N ASP A 622 -14.15 4.32 -10.56
CA ASP A 622 -14.54 5.49 -11.33
C ASP A 622 -14.22 5.39 -12.83
N ARG A 623 -13.34 4.44 -13.20
CA ARG A 623 -12.85 4.23 -14.57
C ARG A 623 -13.45 3.00 -15.26
N LEU A 624 -14.30 2.26 -14.60
CA LEU A 624 -14.96 1.09 -15.19
C LEU A 624 -16.16 1.56 -15.99
N SER A 625 -16.12 1.32 -17.31
CA SER A 625 -17.26 1.64 -18.19
C SER A 625 -18.20 0.44 -18.24
N VAL A 626 -19.43 0.63 -17.79
CA VAL A 626 -20.54 -0.28 -18.02
C VAL A 626 -21.37 0.34 -19.14
N ALA A 627 -21.46 -0.26 -20.33
CA ALA A 627 -22.22 0.30 -21.42
C ALA A 627 -23.64 0.59 -20.96
N GLY A 628 -24.14 1.72 -21.35
CA GLY A 628 -25.56 2.01 -21.20
C GLY A 628 -26.35 0.91 -21.89
N SER A 629 -26.98 0.09 -21.06
CA SER A 629 -27.93 -0.92 -21.49
C SER A 629 -29.23 -0.27 -21.97
#